data_0172d7c985805d0d3f6a1be6ae63da09
#
_entry.id   0172d7c985805d0d3f6a1be6ae63da09
#
_cell.length_a   1.000
_cell.length_b   1.000
_cell.length_c   1.000
_cell.angle_alpha   90.00
_cell.angle_beta   90.00
_cell.angle_gamma   90.00
#
_symmetry.space_group_name_H-M   'P 1'
#
loop_
_entity.id
_entity.type
_entity.pdbx_description
1 polymer ?
#
loop_
_entity_poly.entity_id
_entity_poly.type
_entity_poly.pdbx_seq_one_letter_code
_entity_poly.pdbx_strand_id
1 'polypeptide(L)'
;EFRRVLFRSLNKTVAGVGPVVCREAAWRAFDGEHLMANELTEEQKRRLMASIDELKEEHDNGGCPCSVTDPEGKPIEYTFFRPQQYGEKYLIKEWPSFNAMLEGYYAEKDRAERLRTKSKELHKAVHNMYERAVRKQAARQEELAASGKSEKLRLYGELLSANLYLAEKGMKSITVPNWYDEGKEVTIPLDLRFTPSQNAQNFFKNYKKKQT
;
A
#
# COMPACT_ATOMS: atom_id res chain seq x y z
N GLU A 1 22.51 -6.42 11.11
CA GLU A 1 22.08 -7.73 11.69
C GLU A 1 23.02 -8.22 12.81
N PHE A 2 24.32 -7.96 12.73
CA PHE A 2 25.34 -8.41 13.70
C PHE A 2 25.41 -7.60 15.01
N ARG A 3 24.99 -6.34 15.05
CA ARG A 3 24.80 -5.57 16.29
C ARG A 3 23.89 -6.29 17.32
N ARG A 4 23.10 -7.26 16.85
CA ARG A 4 22.18 -8.01 17.70
C ARG A 4 22.81 -9.08 18.57
N VAL A 5 24.01 -9.59 18.27
CA VAL A 5 24.57 -10.76 18.97
C VAL A 5 25.26 -10.36 20.28
N LEU A 6 26.21 -9.42 20.25
CA LEU A 6 26.88 -8.94 21.48
C LEU A 6 25.88 -8.28 22.42
N PHE A 7 25.03 -7.42 21.89
CA PHE A 7 23.94 -6.75 22.59
C PHE A 7 22.97 -7.74 23.25
N ARG A 8 22.52 -8.79 22.53
CA ARG A 8 21.62 -9.81 23.11
C ARG A 8 22.29 -10.59 24.23
N SER A 9 23.57 -10.87 24.10
CA SER A 9 24.36 -11.55 25.12
C SER A 9 24.45 -10.68 26.38
N LEU A 10 24.85 -9.42 26.25
CA LEU A 10 24.90 -8.46 27.36
C LEU A 10 23.55 -8.30 28.06
N ASN A 11 22.49 -8.07 27.31
CA ASN A 11 21.14 -7.89 27.87
C ASN A 11 20.60 -9.13 28.61
N LYS A 12 21.13 -10.33 28.29
CA LYS A 12 20.77 -11.56 28.99
C LYS A 12 21.65 -11.80 30.23
N THR A 13 22.88 -11.32 30.20
CA THR A 13 23.90 -11.63 31.22
C THR A 13 23.94 -10.57 32.32
N VAL A 14 23.71 -9.32 31.98
CA VAL A 14 23.73 -8.21 32.93
C VAL A 14 22.31 -7.86 33.34
N ALA A 15 21.95 -8.23 34.56
CA ALA A 15 20.63 -7.94 35.11
C ALA A 15 20.44 -6.43 35.35
N GLY A 16 19.25 -5.92 35.03
CA GLY A 16 18.87 -4.50 35.26
C GLY A 16 19.33 -3.53 34.19
N VAL A 17 20.07 -3.96 33.17
CA VAL A 17 20.55 -3.11 32.09
C VAL A 17 19.68 -3.29 30.85
N GLY A 18 19.04 -2.17 30.44
CA GLY A 18 18.14 -2.17 29.28
C GLY A 18 18.89 -2.25 27.93
N PRO A 19 18.16 -2.63 26.86
CA PRO A 19 18.74 -2.79 25.53
C PRO A 19 19.49 -1.59 24.97
N VAL A 20 19.08 -0.39 25.31
CA VAL A 20 19.70 0.87 24.85
C VAL A 20 21.08 1.05 25.46
N VAL A 21 21.18 0.77 26.76
CA VAL A 21 22.44 0.86 27.53
C VAL A 21 23.44 -0.17 27.00
N CYS A 22 23.02 -1.41 26.77
CA CYS A 22 23.88 -2.44 26.20
C CYS A 22 24.41 -2.08 24.80
N ARG A 23 23.59 -1.43 23.98
CA ARG A 23 24.03 -0.95 22.66
C ARG A 23 25.05 0.18 22.77
N GLU A 24 24.79 1.11 23.69
CA GLU A 24 25.69 2.24 23.93
C GLU A 24 27.04 1.78 24.50
N ALA A 25 27.03 0.88 25.46
CA ALA A 25 28.25 0.29 26.01
C ALA A 25 29.09 -0.38 24.91
N ALA A 26 28.47 -1.17 24.06
CA ALA A 26 29.15 -1.79 22.92
C ALA A 26 29.66 -0.75 21.91
N TRP A 27 28.89 0.32 21.67
CA TRP A 27 29.32 1.40 20.79
C TRP A 27 30.54 2.14 21.35
N ARG A 28 30.51 2.54 22.62
CA ARG A 28 31.62 3.24 23.29
C ARG A 28 32.88 2.40 23.37
N ALA A 29 32.73 1.08 23.58
CA ALA A 29 33.88 0.16 23.67
C ALA A 29 34.57 -0.11 22.34
N PHE A 30 33.84 -0.07 21.21
CA PHE A 30 34.29 -0.58 19.91
C PHE A 30 34.09 0.39 18.74
N ASP A 31 33.68 1.65 18.99
CA ASP A 31 33.47 2.65 17.95
C ASP A 31 32.49 2.18 16.83
N GLY A 32 31.56 1.31 17.19
CA GLY A 32 30.59 0.75 16.27
C GLY A 32 31.08 -0.46 15.48
N GLU A 33 32.27 -0.99 15.77
CA GLU A 33 32.75 -2.25 15.19
C GLU A 33 31.86 -3.43 15.58
N HIS A 34 31.71 -4.36 14.64
CA HIS A 34 30.86 -5.55 14.82
C HIS A 34 31.67 -6.71 15.35
N LEU A 35 31.65 -6.91 16.67
CA LEU A 35 32.32 -8.02 17.32
C LEU A 35 31.30 -9.06 17.84
N MET A 36 31.69 -10.33 17.77
CA MET A 36 30.92 -11.43 18.32
C MET A 36 31.30 -11.64 19.80
N ALA A 37 30.31 -11.92 20.65
CA ALA A 37 30.55 -12.06 22.09
C ALA A 37 31.52 -13.19 22.46
N ASN A 38 31.58 -14.25 21.65
CA ASN A 38 32.45 -15.41 21.81
C ASN A 38 33.87 -15.21 21.25
N GLU A 39 34.09 -14.13 20.48
CA GLU A 39 35.38 -13.83 19.83
C GLU A 39 36.11 -12.68 20.52
N LEU A 40 35.56 -12.14 21.60
CA LEU A 40 36.17 -11.03 22.33
C LEU A 40 37.47 -11.46 23.03
N THR A 41 38.53 -10.74 22.77
CA THR A 41 39.79 -10.86 23.51
C THR A 41 39.62 -10.35 24.95
N GLU A 42 40.52 -10.69 25.85
CA GLU A 42 40.50 -10.19 27.24
C GLU A 42 40.62 -8.67 27.31
N GLU A 43 41.36 -8.08 26.41
CA GLU A 43 41.45 -6.61 26.29
C GLU A 43 40.13 -5.98 25.86
N GLN A 44 39.44 -6.57 24.89
CA GLN A 44 38.12 -6.13 24.45
C GLN A 44 37.05 -6.30 25.53
N LYS A 45 37.10 -7.37 26.30
CA LYS A 45 36.25 -7.55 27.47
C LYS A 45 36.45 -6.46 28.51
N ARG A 46 37.72 -6.10 28.79
CA ARG A 46 38.04 -5.00 29.71
C ARG A 46 37.47 -3.65 29.23
N ARG A 47 37.64 -3.34 27.94
CA ARG A 47 37.07 -2.10 27.36
C ARG A 47 35.54 -2.08 27.48
N LEU A 48 34.90 -3.20 27.23
CA LEU A 48 33.44 -3.31 27.35
C LEU A 48 32.98 -3.11 28.82
N MET A 49 33.69 -3.72 29.78
CA MET A 49 33.39 -3.51 31.19
C MET A 49 33.62 -2.05 31.61
N ALA A 50 34.69 -1.43 31.16
CA ALA A 50 34.96 -0.03 31.44
C ALA A 50 33.85 0.89 30.91
N SER A 51 33.36 0.65 29.69
CA SER A 51 32.23 1.43 29.13
C SER A 51 30.90 1.23 29.88
N ILE A 52 30.68 0.05 30.47
CA ILE A 52 29.52 -0.21 31.33
C ILE A 52 29.68 0.55 32.67
N ASP A 53 30.88 0.55 33.24
CA ASP A 53 31.17 1.26 34.49
C ASP A 53 31.04 2.78 34.32
N GLU A 54 31.49 3.33 33.17
CA GLU A 54 31.26 4.74 32.80
C GLU A 54 29.77 5.09 32.77
N LEU A 55 28.95 4.25 32.10
CA LEU A 55 27.50 4.49 32.03
C LEU A 55 26.84 4.38 33.40
N LYS A 56 27.36 3.51 34.27
CA LYS A 56 26.92 3.40 35.64
C LYS A 56 27.26 4.66 36.46
N GLU A 57 28.49 5.17 36.31
CA GLU A 57 28.90 6.40 36.97
C GLU A 57 28.08 7.60 36.47
N GLU A 58 27.79 7.70 35.16
CA GLU A 58 26.87 8.72 34.63
C GLU A 58 25.49 8.61 35.30
N HIS A 59 24.94 7.41 35.46
CA HIS A 59 23.67 7.19 36.14
C HIS A 59 23.70 7.61 37.60
N ASP A 60 24.73 7.19 38.34
CA ASP A 60 24.86 7.46 39.79
C ASP A 60 25.11 8.95 40.06
N ASN A 61 25.69 9.68 39.13
CA ASN A 61 25.87 11.14 39.17
C ASN A 61 24.63 11.93 38.70
N GLY A 62 23.47 11.27 38.54
CA GLY A 62 22.21 11.91 38.20
C GLY A 62 21.86 11.90 36.73
N GLY A 63 22.77 11.44 35.87
CA GLY A 63 22.52 11.26 34.44
C GLY A 63 22.25 12.55 33.64
N CYS A 64 22.11 12.36 32.32
CA CYS A 64 21.68 13.40 31.39
C CYS A 64 20.40 12.94 30.68
N PRO A 65 19.22 13.51 31.01
CA PRO A 65 17.96 13.11 30.36
C PRO A 65 17.95 13.53 28.90
N CYS A 66 18.00 12.55 28.00
CA CYS A 66 18.02 12.73 26.56
C CYS A 66 16.90 11.97 25.85
N SER A 67 16.30 12.57 24.83
CA SER A 67 15.43 11.88 23.89
C SER A 67 16.04 11.84 22.50
N VAL A 68 15.74 10.75 21.77
CA VAL A 68 16.23 10.50 20.42
C VAL A 68 15.04 10.48 19.46
N THR A 69 15.16 11.25 18.40
CA THR A 69 14.14 11.36 17.36
C THR A 69 14.77 11.04 16.01
N ASP A 70 14.07 10.31 15.14
CA ASP A 70 14.53 10.03 13.79
C ASP A 70 14.47 11.29 12.88
N PRO A 71 15.07 11.26 11.69
CA PRO A 71 15.04 12.37 10.74
C PRO A 71 13.62 12.77 10.31
N GLU A 72 12.64 11.88 10.48
CA GLU A 72 11.23 12.09 10.15
C GLU A 72 10.42 12.73 11.30
N GLY A 73 11.08 13.00 12.43
CA GLY A 73 10.47 13.60 13.62
C GLY A 73 9.75 12.60 14.53
N LYS A 74 10.00 11.30 14.36
CA LYS A 74 9.38 10.27 15.21
C LYS A 74 10.27 10.00 16.43
N PRO A 75 9.76 10.09 17.66
CA PRO A 75 10.49 9.71 18.86
C PRO A 75 10.77 8.21 18.88
N ILE A 76 12.04 7.84 19.07
CA ILE A 76 12.52 6.45 19.02
C ILE A 76 12.81 5.95 20.42
N GLU A 77 13.57 6.72 21.20
CA GLU A 77 14.10 6.28 22.48
C GLU A 77 14.28 7.45 23.43
N TYR A 78 14.40 7.15 24.71
CA TYR A 78 14.87 8.10 25.74
C TYR A 78 15.92 7.42 26.61
N THR A 79 16.85 8.21 27.13
CA THR A 79 18.04 7.71 27.86
C THR A 79 18.37 8.63 29.03
N PHE A 80 19.18 8.12 29.96
CA PHE A 80 19.77 8.90 31.05
C PHE A 80 21.20 9.39 30.73
N PHE A 81 21.66 9.17 29.50
CA PHE A 81 22.96 9.57 28.99
C PHE A 81 22.79 10.16 27.59
N ARG A 82 23.78 10.90 27.11
CA ARG A 82 23.83 11.37 25.73
C ARG A 82 24.30 10.22 24.82
N PRO A 83 23.40 9.64 24.01
CA PRO A 83 23.74 8.45 23.22
C PRO A 83 24.60 8.80 22.01
N GLN A 84 25.70 8.04 21.82
CA GLN A 84 26.61 8.15 20.68
C GLN A 84 26.25 7.16 19.55
N GLN A 85 25.62 6.05 19.88
CA GLN A 85 25.25 4.94 18.97
C GLN A 85 24.37 5.34 17.78
N TYR A 86 23.67 6.46 17.84
CA TYR A 86 22.74 6.90 16.80
C TYR A 86 23.42 7.74 15.70
N GLY A 87 24.61 8.28 15.96
CA GLY A 87 25.35 9.14 15.03
C GLY A 87 24.59 10.44 14.69
N GLU A 88 25.06 11.12 13.65
CA GLU A 88 24.56 12.45 13.25
C GLU A 88 23.17 12.43 12.57
N LYS A 89 22.67 11.26 12.18
CA LYS A 89 21.39 11.13 11.48
C LYS A 89 20.17 11.33 12.37
N TYR A 90 20.35 11.17 13.68
CA TYR A 90 19.27 11.26 14.65
C TYR A 90 19.38 12.53 15.46
N LEU A 91 18.24 13.13 15.77
CA LEU A 91 18.18 14.31 16.61
C LEU A 91 18.18 13.90 18.07
N ILE A 92 19.22 14.31 18.81
CA ILE A 92 19.35 14.09 20.25
C ILE A 92 19.00 15.40 20.94
N LYS A 93 17.97 15.37 21.82
CA LYS A 93 17.53 16.51 22.60
C LYS A 93 17.79 16.25 24.08
N GLU A 94 18.51 17.15 24.72
CA GLU A 94 18.71 17.17 26.16
C GLU A 94 17.55 17.92 26.84
N TRP A 95 17.18 17.48 28.03
CA TRP A 95 16.07 18.01 28.78
C TRP A 95 16.51 18.47 30.19
N PRO A 96 15.82 19.42 30.77
CA PRO A 96 16.20 19.94 32.08
C PRO A 96 15.93 18.97 33.24
N SER A 97 15.09 17.96 33.03
CA SER A 97 14.79 16.92 34.00
C SER A 97 14.21 15.68 33.33
N PHE A 98 14.26 14.54 34.02
CA PHE A 98 13.64 13.29 33.56
C PHE A 98 12.12 13.41 33.39
N ASN A 99 11.46 14.14 34.27
CA ASN A 99 10.00 14.37 34.17
C ASN A 99 9.67 15.15 32.92
N ALA A 100 10.38 16.23 32.60
CA ALA A 100 10.17 17.00 31.39
C ALA A 100 10.48 16.18 30.12
N MET A 101 11.51 15.35 30.19
CA MET A 101 11.87 14.43 29.09
C MET A 101 10.76 13.42 28.83
N LEU A 102 10.26 12.73 29.85
CA LEU A 102 9.21 11.73 29.71
C LEU A 102 7.91 12.35 29.21
N GLU A 103 7.50 13.49 29.78
CA GLU A 103 6.32 14.22 29.33
C GLU A 103 6.42 14.62 27.85
N GLY A 104 7.55 15.24 27.45
CA GLY A 104 7.78 15.62 26.07
C GLY A 104 7.85 14.43 25.12
N TYR A 105 8.57 13.37 25.49
CA TYR A 105 8.70 12.17 24.68
C TYR A 105 7.35 11.48 24.41
N TYR A 106 6.55 11.29 25.47
CA TYR A 106 5.25 10.64 25.30
C TYR A 106 4.23 11.53 24.61
N ALA A 107 4.27 12.85 24.81
CA ALA A 107 3.43 13.79 24.06
C ALA A 107 3.73 13.74 22.55
N GLU A 108 5.01 13.74 22.19
CA GLU A 108 5.43 13.61 20.79
C GLU A 108 5.06 12.23 20.20
N LYS A 109 5.23 11.16 20.96
CA LYS A 109 4.86 9.80 20.58
C LYS A 109 3.37 9.65 20.31
N ASP A 110 2.53 10.15 21.21
CA ASP A 110 1.07 10.18 21.06
C ASP A 110 0.63 10.96 19.82
N ARG A 111 1.26 12.12 19.61
CA ARG A 111 0.99 12.95 18.43
C ARG A 111 1.33 12.21 17.14
N ALA A 112 2.49 11.57 17.08
CA ALA A 112 2.92 10.78 15.91
C ALA A 112 1.98 9.60 15.66
N GLU A 113 1.54 8.89 16.70
CA GLU A 113 0.62 7.77 16.58
C GLU A 113 -0.77 8.19 16.13
N ARG A 114 -1.30 9.29 16.65
CA ARG A 114 -2.59 9.88 16.19
C ARG A 114 -2.54 10.29 14.72
N LEU A 115 -1.44 10.91 14.28
CA LEU A 115 -1.23 11.27 12.88
C LEU A 115 -1.19 10.02 11.99
N ARG A 116 -0.45 8.99 12.41
CA ARG A 116 -0.37 7.71 11.70
C ARG A 116 -1.72 7.02 11.57
N THR A 117 -2.51 7.00 12.63
CA THR A 117 -3.84 6.39 12.64
C THR A 117 -4.78 7.13 11.69
N LYS A 118 -4.86 8.47 11.80
CA LYS A 118 -5.68 9.29 10.90
C LYS A 118 -5.26 9.16 9.43
N SER A 119 -3.94 9.12 9.16
CA SER A 119 -3.42 8.90 7.81
C SER A 119 -3.85 7.55 7.24
N LYS A 120 -3.79 6.47 8.04
CA LYS A 120 -4.26 5.15 7.61
C LYS A 120 -5.75 5.11 7.32
N GLU A 121 -6.57 5.75 8.17
CA GLU A 121 -8.02 5.84 7.96
C GLU A 121 -8.36 6.60 6.69
N LEU A 122 -7.70 7.73 6.46
CA LEU A 122 -7.86 8.52 5.24
C LEU A 122 -7.45 7.73 3.99
N HIS A 123 -6.30 7.07 4.03
CA HIS A 123 -5.83 6.22 2.94
C HIS A 123 -6.84 5.11 2.62
N LYS A 124 -7.37 4.44 3.64
CA LYS A 124 -8.38 3.41 3.49
C LYS A 124 -9.68 3.96 2.88
N ALA A 125 -10.11 5.14 3.33
CA ALA A 125 -11.32 5.80 2.78
C ALA A 125 -11.13 6.14 1.30
N VAL A 126 -10.03 6.78 0.93
CA VAL A 126 -9.70 7.13 -0.46
C VAL A 126 -9.58 5.89 -1.34
N HIS A 127 -8.90 4.85 -0.87
CA HIS A 127 -8.77 3.59 -1.61
C HIS A 127 -10.15 2.95 -1.87
N ASN A 128 -11.03 2.89 -0.86
CA ASN A 128 -12.37 2.37 -1.02
C ASN A 128 -13.22 3.19 -2.01
N MET A 129 -13.07 4.52 -2.02
CA MET A 129 -13.75 5.39 -2.98
C MET A 129 -13.24 5.15 -4.41
N TYR A 130 -11.93 5.02 -4.58
CA TYR A 130 -11.32 4.70 -5.85
C TYR A 130 -11.79 3.35 -6.41
N GLU A 131 -11.77 2.29 -5.61
CA GLU A 131 -12.25 0.97 -5.99
C GLU A 131 -13.72 0.98 -6.42
N ARG A 132 -14.57 1.72 -5.70
CA ARG A 132 -16.00 1.89 -6.09
C ARG A 132 -16.13 2.62 -7.42
N ALA A 133 -15.34 3.67 -7.65
CA ALA A 133 -15.35 4.41 -8.91
C ALA A 133 -14.93 3.54 -10.10
N VAL A 134 -13.86 2.76 -9.94
CA VAL A 134 -13.36 1.82 -10.96
C VAL A 134 -14.42 0.77 -11.32
N ARG A 135 -15.05 0.14 -10.30
CA ARG A 135 -16.12 -0.84 -10.55
C ARG A 135 -17.33 -0.22 -11.27
N LYS A 136 -17.71 0.99 -10.85
CA LYS A 136 -18.82 1.72 -11.50
C LYS A 136 -18.49 2.09 -12.95
N GLN A 137 -17.26 2.48 -13.22
CA GLN A 137 -16.79 2.76 -14.58
C GLN A 137 -16.83 1.51 -15.46
N ALA A 138 -16.31 0.37 -14.95
CA ALA A 138 -16.34 -0.90 -15.69
C ALA A 138 -17.77 -1.36 -16.01
N ALA A 139 -18.67 -1.32 -15.03
CA ALA A 139 -20.08 -1.66 -15.23
C ALA A 139 -20.74 -0.78 -16.31
N ARG A 140 -20.49 0.54 -16.27
CA ARG A 140 -21.03 1.44 -17.30
C ARG A 140 -20.46 1.19 -18.69
N GLN A 141 -19.18 0.81 -18.79
CA GLN A 141 -18.59 0.45 -20.07
C GLN A 141 -19.21 -0.84 -20.64
N GLU A 142 -19.51 -1.82 -19.78
CA GLU A 142 -20.21 -3.03 -20.18
C GLU A 142 -21.66 -2.73 -20.63
N GLU A 143 -22.38 -1.91 -19.91
CA GLU A 143 -23.74 -1.46 -20.27
C GLU A 143 -23.73 -0.73 -21.63
N LEU A 144 -22.76 0.15 -21.84
CA LEU A 144 -22.62 0.90 -23.10
C LEU A 144 -22.32 -0.06 -24.27
N ALA A 145 -21.42 -1.03 -24.08
CA ALA A 145 -21.11 -2.04 -25.07
C ALA A 145 -22.29 -2.96 -25.36
N ALA A 146 -23.08 -3.31 -24.34
CA ALA A 146 -24.29 -4.10 -24.49
C ALA A 146 -25.40 -3.32 -25.24
N SER A 147 -25.54 -2.03 -24.95
CA SER A 147 -26.48 -1.14 -25.65
C SER A 147 -26.15 -1.04 -27.14
N GLY A 148 -24.87 -0.81 -27.52
CA GLY A 148 -24.46 -0.78 -28.92
C GLY A 148 -24.75 -2.08 -29.67
N LYS A 149 -24.58 -3.23 -29.00
CA LYS A 149 -24.92 -4.55 -29.58
C LYS A 149 -26.44 -4.74 -29.72
N SER A 150 -27.21 -4.18 -28.78
CA SER A 150 -28.68 -4.21 -28.81
C SER A 150 -29.23 -3.36 -29.98
N GLU A 151 -28.77 -2.14 -30.11
CA GLU A 151 -29.17 -1.25 -31.22
C GLU A 151 -28.82 -1.83 -32.59
N LYS A 152 -27.67 -2.51 -32.71
CA LYS A 152 -27.29 -3.22 -33.94
C LYS A 152 -28.29 -4.33 -34.31
N LEU A 153 -28.83 -5.04 -33.32
CA LEU A 153 -29.88 -6.07 -33.57
C LEU A 153 -31.18 -5.42 -34.02
N ARG A 154 -31.57 -4.30 -33.45
CA ARG A 154 -32.75 -3.53 -33.89
C ARG A 154 -32.58 -3.10 -35.34
N LEU A 155 -31.46 -2.47 -35.66
CA LEU A 155 -31.13 -2.01 -37.01
C LEU A 155 -31.22 -3.16 -38.02
N TYR A 156 -30.62 -4.32 -37.71
CA TYR A 156 -30.68 -5.49 -38.59
C TYR A 156 -32.12 -5.98 -38.78
N GLY A 157 -32.96 -5.99 -37.74
CA GLY A 157 -34.35 -6.35 -37.85
C GLY A 157 -35.16 -5.41 -38.74
N GLU A 158 -34.97 -4.09 -38.58
CA GLU A 158 -35.62 -3.05 -39.38
C GLU A 158 -35.18 -3.09 -40.86
N LEU A 159 -33.87 -3.09 -41.11
CA LEU A 159 -33.35 -3.14 -42.47
C LEU A 159 -33.76 -4.42 -43.23
N LEU A 160 -33.70 -5.58 -42.56
CA LEU A 160 -34.11 -6.84 -43.16
C LEU A 160 -35.61 -6.86 -43.42
N SER A 161 -36.44 -6.37 -42.50
CA SER A 161 -37.89 -6.32 -42.69
C SER A 161 -38.34 -5.45 -43.86
N ALA A 162 -37.64 -4.35 -44.11
CA ALA A 162 -37.91 -3.47 -45.25
C ALA A 162 -37.42 -4.05 -46.60
N ASN A 163 -36.45 -4.94 -46.57
CA ASN A 163 -35.80 -5.50 -47.76
C ASN A 163 -36.03 -7.01 -47.88
N LEU A 164 -37.13 -7.55 -47.35
CA LEU A 164 -37.46 -8.99 -47.42
C LEU A 164 -37.52 -9.53 -48.83
N TYR A 165 -37.87 -8.71 -49.82
CA TYR A 165 -37.95 -9.05 -51.20
C TYR A 165 -36.60 -9.37 -51.88
N LEU A 166 -35.49 -8.92 -51.27
CA LEU A 166 -34.14 -9.19 -51.70
C LEU A 166 -33.51 -10.42 -51.06
N ALA A 167 -34.20 -11.03 -50.08
CA ALA A 167 -33.64 -12.12 -49.29
C ALA A 167 -34.39 -13.43 -49.57
N GLU A 168 -33.65 -14.49 -49.80
CA GLU A 168 -34.14 -15.84 -49.99
C GLU A 168 -33.75 -16.77 -48.84
N LYS A 169 -34.51 -17.85 -48.62
CA LYS A 169 -34.17 -18.86 -47.65
C LYS A 169 -32.89 -19.56 -48.07
N GLY A 170 -31.90 -19.70 -47.15
CA GLY A 170 -30.62 -20.32 -47.38
C GLY A 170 -29.50 -19.35 -47.70
N MET A 171 -29.76 -18.04 -47.80
CA MET A 171 -28.70 -17.02 -47.88
C MET A 171 -27.97 -16.92 -46.56
N LYS A 172 -26.64 -16.75 -46.62
CA LYS A 172 -25.76 -16.55 -45.42
C LYS A 172 -25.80 -15.11 -44.94
N SER A 173 -26.02 -14.15 -45.82
CA SER A 173 -26.08 -12.74 -45.54
C SER A 173 -26.76 -11.97 -46.64
N ILE A 174 -27.22 -10.77 -46.35
CA ILE A 174 -27.76 -9.82 -47.31
C ILE A 174 -27.11 -8.44 -47.06
N THR A 175 -26.77 -7.74 -48.14
CA THR A 175 -26.24 -6.37 -48.08
C THR A 175 -27.32 -5.40 -48.54
N VAL A 176 -27.67 -4.48 -47.70
CA VAL A 176 -28.75 -3.48 -47.93
C VAL A 176 -28.29 -2.10 -47.55
N PRO A 177 -28.82 -1.03 -48.20
CA PRO A 177 -28.51 0.34 -47.82
C PRO A 177 -29.10 0.66 -46.40
N ASN A 178 -28.31 1.32 -45.58
CA ASN A 178 -28.73 1.81 -44.29
C ASN A 178 -29.23 3.28 -44.44
N TRP A 179 -30.52 3.46 -44.38
CA TRP A 179 -31.11 4.79 -44.46
C TRP A 179 -30.90 5.67 -43.23
N TYR A 180 -30.43 5.09 -42.12
CA TYR A 180 -30.05 5.86 -40.92
C TYR A 180 -28.61 6.39 -40.97
N ASP A 181 -27.78 5.93 -41.95
CA ASP A 181 -26.39 6.36 -42.12
C ASP A 181 -26.10 6.67 -43.62
N GLU A 182 -26.77 7.67 -44.14
CA GLU A 182 -26.55 8.23 -45.51
C GLU A 182 -26.55 7.14 -46.61
N GLY A 183 -27.23 6.02 -46.41
CA GLY A 183 -27.31 4.96 -47.40
C GLY A 183 -26.08 4.04 -47.46
N LYS A 184 -25.16 4.11 -46.51
CA LYS A 184 -24.03 3.18 -46.45
C LYS A 184 -24.52 1.70 -46.41
N GLU A 185 -23.82 0.87 -47.15
CA GLU A 185 -24.16 -0.53 -47.20
C GLU A 185 -23.89 -1.25 -45.87
N VAL A 186 -24.85 -2.03 -45.42
CA VAL A 186 -24.75 -2.88 -44.24
C VAL A 186 -25.01 -4.33 -44.62
N THR A 187 -24.06 -5.19 -44.27
CA THR A 187 -24.23 -6.63 -44.44
C THR A 187 -24.84 -7.25 -43.19
N ILE A 188 -26.00 -7.83 -43.35
CA ILE A 188 -26.80 -8.49 -42.29
C ILE A 188 -26.58 -10.00 -42.38
N PRO A 189 -26.02 -10.65 -41.36
CA PRO A 189 -25.89 -12.12 -41.34
C PRO A 189 -27.25 -12.77 -41.14
N LEU A 190 -27.50 -13.85 -41.90
CA LEU A 190 -28.73 -14.61 -41.80
C LEU A 190 -28.45 -16.05 -41.34
N ASP A 191 -29.36 -16.61 -40.54
CA ASP A 191 -29.33 -18.03 -40.19
C ASP A 191 -30.04 -18.83 -41.30
N LEU A 192 -29.29 -19.72 -41.89
CA LEU A 192 -29.72 -20.57 -43.04
C LEU A 192 -30.95 -21.42 -42.74
N ARG A 193 -31.21 -21.71 -41.48
CA ARG A 193 -32.33 -22.55 -41.02
C ARG A 193 -33.68 -21.83 -41.09
N PHE A 194 -33.65 -20.50 -41.02
CA PHE A 194 -34.84 -19.66 -40.95
C PHE A 194 -35.13 -18.95 -42.27
N THR A 195 -36.40 -18.65 -42.49
CA THR A 195 -36.80 -17.75 -43.58
C THR A 195 -36.33 -16.32 -43.28
N PRO A 196 -36.23 -15.41 -44.27
CA PRO A 196 -35.89 -14.00 -44.06
C PRO A 196 -36.80 -13.34 -43.01
N SER A 197 -38.10 -13.58 -43.05
CA SER A 197 -39.03 -13.03 -42.07
C SER A 197 -38.77 -13.57 -40.64
N GLN A 198 -38.46 -14.87 -40.51
CA GLN A 198 -38.10 -15.45 -39.22
C GLN A 198 -36.78 -14.90 -38.70
N ASN A 199 -35.80 -14.64 -39.56
CA ASN A 199 -34.52 -13.98 -39.19
C ASN A 199 -34.76 -12.58 -38.65
N ALA A 200 -35.63 -11.79 -39.31
CA ALA A 200 -36.03 -10.46 -38.84
C ALA A 200 -36.71 -10.50 -37.45
N GLN A 201 -37.64 -11.44 -37.26
CA GLN A 201 -38.30 -11.63 -35.97
C GLN A 201 -37.31 -12.07 -34.87
N ASN A 202 -36.33 -12.89 -35.18
CA ASN A 202 -35.27 -13.30 -34.27
C ASN A 202 -34.39 -12.11 -33.84
N PHE A 203 -34.07 -11.22 -34.76
CA PHE A 203 -33.33 -9.98 -34.42
C PHE A 203 -34.12 -9.13 -33.42
N PHE A 204 -35.38 -8.90 -33.64
CA PHE A 204 -36.27 -8.17 -32.69
C PHE A 204 -36.44 -8.89 -31.35
N LYS A 205 -36.60 -10.21 -31.36
CA LYS A 205 -36.64 -11.02 -30.15
C LYS A 205 -35.36 -10.90 -29.31
N ASN A 206 -34.20 -10.98 -29.97
CA ASN A 206 -32.92 -10.83 -29.32
C ASN A 206 -32.68 -9.40 -28.86
N TYR A 207 -33.13 -8.39 -29.57
CA TYR A 207 -33.14 -7.00 -29.14
C TYR A 207 -33.92 -6.83 -27.83
N LYS A 208 -35.18 -7.26 -27.80
CA LYS A 208 -36.03 -7.20 -26.58
C LYS A 208 -35.41 -7.93 -25.39
N LYS A 209 -34.83 -9.13 -25.62
CA LYS A 209 -34.19 -9.91 -24.55
C LYS A 209 -32.94 -9.22 -23.97
N LYS A 210 -32.27 -8.31 -24.72
CA LYS A 210 -31.11 -7.56 -24.22
C LYS A 210 -31.48 -6.23 -23.61
N GLN A 211 -32.73 -5.78 -23.75
CA GLN A 211 -33.22 -4.57 -23.07
C GLN A 211 -33.80 -4.86 -21.67
N THR A 212 -34.11 -6.12 -21.38
CA THR A 212 -34.58 -6.58 -20.08
C THR A 212 -33.39 -7.01 -19.23
#